data_8af9f2b6a702b1552553dd5972625b37
#
_entry.id   8af9f2b6a702b1552553dd5972625b37
#
_cell.length_a   1.000
_cell.length_b   1.000
_cell.length_c   1.000
_cell.angle_alpha   90.00
_cell.angle_beta   90.00
_cell.angle_gamma   90.00
#
_symmetry.space_group_name_H-M   'P 1'
#
loop_
_entity.id
_entity.type
_entity.pdbx_description
1 polymer ?
#
loop_
_entity_poly.entity_id
_entity_poly.type
_entity_poly.pdbx_seq_one_letter_code
_entity_poly.pdbx_strand_id
1 'polypeptide(L)'
;RMTGVERVVPILKPFKLASREFKASDTTFPLGNHTIGGGEIVIMAGPCSVESRSQIIETAIACKEAGAHVLRGGAFKPRTSPYAFQGLGEEGLKYLAEAREATGMPIVTEVMEPGLVPLVCEYADILQIGARNMQNYALLHATGESQYPVLLKRGMSSLIEEWLMCAEYILSHGNTRVMLC
;
A
#
# COMPACT_ATOMS: atom_id res chain seq x y z
N ARG A 1 19.44 37.49 7.03
CA ARG A 1 18.75 36.71 5.97
C ARG A 1 19.84 36.15 5.06
N MET A 2 19.84 34.84 4.80
CA MET A 2 20.74 34.22 3.84
C MET A 2 20.19 34.45 2.42
N THR A 3 21.07 34.80 1.49
CA THR A 3 20.69 35.01 0.08
C THR A 3 20.14 33.70 -0.50
N GLY A 4 18.98 33.77 -1.16
CA GLY A 4 18.28 32.61 -1.74
C GLY A 4 17.36 31.87 -0.79
N VAL A 5 17.26 32.30 0.48
CA VAL A 5 16.31 31.72 1.46
C VAL A 5 15.07 32.62 1.55
N GLU A 6 13.93 32.15 1.09
CA GLU A 6 12.67 32.87 1.15
C GLU A 6 12.10 32.88 2.60
N ARG A 7 12.07 31.69 3.21
CA ARG A 7 11.53 31.51 4.56
C ARG A 7 12.18 30.32 5.28
N VAL A 8 12.38 30.45 6.58
CA VAL A 8 12.74 29.35 7.47
C VAL A 8 11.49 28.95 8.26
N VAL A 9 11.07 27.70 8.16
CA VAL A 9 9.91 27.18 8.87
C VAL A 9 10.39 26.18 9.91
N PRO A 10 10.14 26.43 11.21
CA PRO A 10 10.44 25.44 12.24
C PRO A 10 9.45 24.28 12.12
N ILE A 11 9.94 23.05 11.93
CA ILE A 11 9.11 21.84 11.95
C ILE A 11 9.14 21.31 13.38
N LEU A 12 8.05 21.51 14.11
CA LEU A 12 7.93 21.16 15.53
C LEU A 12 7.54 19.70 15.75
N LYS A 13 6.99 19.03 14.71
CA LYS A 13 6.59 17.63 14.79
C LYS A 13 7.76 16.68 14.51
N PRO A 14 7.80 15.47 15.10
CA PRO A 14 8.87 14.51 14.85
C PRO A 14 8.89 14.03 13.39
N PHE A 15 7.74 13.92 12.73
CA PHE A 15 7.61 13.66 11.29
C PHE A 15 7.65 14.97 10.49
N LYS A 16 8.32 14.98 9.35
CA LYS A 16 8.57 16.16 8.50
C LYS A 16 7.87 16.06 7.16
N LEU A 17 8.24 15.06 6.34
CA LEU A 17 7.71 14.88 5.00
C LEU A 17 6.21 14.54 4.99
N ALA A 18 5.72 13.87 6.03
CA ALA A 18 4.31 13.56 6.24
C ALA A 18 3.51 14.76 6.81
N SER A 19 4.18 15.90 7.09
CA SER A 19 3.54 17.07 7.69
C SER A 19 2.98 18.03 6.63
N ARG A 20 1.81 18.63 6.94
CA ARG A 20 1.26 19.75 6.17
C ARG A 20 2.14 21.01 6.20
N GLU A 21 3.08 21.09 7.14
CA GLU A 21 4.08 22.17 7.18
C GLU A 21 5.09 22.02 6.04
N PHE A 22 5.39 20.77 5.63
CA PHE A 22 6.24 20.48 4.48
C PHE A 22 5.50 20.61 3.15
N LYS A 23 4.30 20.00 3.06
CA LYS A 23 3.45 20.03 1.86
C LYS A 23 2.01 20.36 2.24
N ALA A 24 1.59 21.58 1.95
CA ALA A 24 0.24 22.05 2.27
C ALA A 24 -0.86 21.40 1.39
N SER A 25 -0.55 21.11 0.12
CA SER A 25 -1.47 20.48 -0.82
C SER A 25 -1.62 18.98 -0.58
N ASP A 26 -2.77 18.41 -0.98
CA ASP A 26 -2.98 16.98 -0.94
C ASP A 26 -2.02 16.23 -1.87
N THR A 27 -1.65 15.03 -1.47
CA THR A 27 -0.90 14.12 -2.33
C THR A 27 -1.85 13.39 -3.24
N THR A 28 -1.66 13.54 -4.54
CA THR A 28 -2.43 12.86 -5.57
C THR A 28 -1.51 12.10 -6.51
N PHE A 29 -1.94 10.93 -6.98
CA PHE A 29 -1.23 10.18 -8.00
C PHE A 29 -2.19 9.30 -8.83
N PRO A 30 -1.87 9.02 -10.10
CA PRO A 30 -2.69 8.17 -10.95
C PRO A 30 -2.56 6.69 -10.55
N LEU A 31 -3.66 5.95 -10.68
CA LEU A 31 -3.73 4.50 -10.53
C LEU A 31 -4.72 3.95 -11.56
N GLY A 32 -4.24 3.37 -12.65
CA GLY A 32 -5.09 3.03 -13.79
C GLY A 32 -5.84 4.26 -14.31
N ASN A 33 -7.16 4.18 -14.36
CA ASN A 33 -8.04 5.28 -14.79
C ASN A 33 -8.50 6.19 -13.64
N HIS A 34 -7.98 5.99 -12.43
CA HIS A 34 -8.41 6.71 -11.21
C HIS A 34 -7.28 7.60 -10.68
N THR A 35 -7.65 8.58 -9.88
CA THR A 35 -6.71 9.44 -9.15
C THR A 35 -6.86 9.22 -7.65
N ILE A 36 -5.84 8.64 -7.03
CA ILE A 36 -5.79 8.50 -5.57
C ILE A 36 -5.55 9.88 -4.94
N GLY A 37 -6.25 10.17 -3.85
CA GLY A 37 -6.08 11.44 -3.09
C GLY A 37 -6.77 12.66 -3.74
N GLY A 38 -7.49 12.48 -4.85
CA GLY A 38 -8.31 13.50 -5.49
C GLY A 38 -9.68 13.66 -4.82
N GLY A 39 -10.62 14.30 -5.52
CA GLY A 39 -12.01 14.45 -5.06
C GLY A 39 -12.86 13.19 -5.20
N GLU A 40 -12.36 12.14 -5.83
CA GLU A 40 -13.02 10.87 -6.07
C GLU A 40 -12.77 9.88 -4.93
N ILE A 41 -13.81 9.15 -4.53
CA ILE A 41 -13.66 8.03 -3.59
C ILE A 41 -13.27 6.78 -4.38
N VAL A 42 -12.07 6.26 -4.12
CA VAL A 42 -11.58 5.02 -4.74
C VAL A 42 -11.87 3.83 -3.83
N ILE A 43 -12.67 2.88 -4.33
CA ILE A 43 -13.07 1.69 -3.59
C ILE A 43 -12.12 0.54 -3.90
N MET A 44 -11.46 0.01 -2.86
CA MET A 44 -10.61 -1.18 -2.93
C MET A 44 -11.37 -2.36 -2.31
N ALA A 45 -11.78 -3.33 -3.10
CA ALA A 45 -12.59 -4.46 -2.64
C ALA A 45 -12.00 -5.80 -3.10
N GLY A 46 -12.33 -6.86 -2.35
CA GLY A 46 -11.91 -8.22 -2.66
C GLY A 46 -11.74 -9.07 -1.39
N PRO A 47 -11.34 -10.34 -1.54
CA PRO A 47 -11.28 -11.28 -0.43
C PRO A 47 -10.12 -10.98 0.53
N CYS A 48 -10.25 -11.43 1.77
CA CYS A 48 -9.14 -11.36 2.73
C CYS A 48 -7.93 -12.15 2.26
N SER A 49 -8.15 -13.28 1.62
CA SER A 49 -7.14 -14.24 1.17
C SER A 49 -7.44 -14.74 -0.23
N VAL A 50 -6.40 -14.93 -1.04
CA VAL A 50 -6.49 -15.68 -2.30
C VAL A 50 -6.36 -17.15 -1.93
N GLU A 51 -7.43 -17.92 -2.12
CA GLU A 51 -7.52 -19.33 -1.71
C GLU A 51 -7.56 -20.29 -2.90
N SER A 52 -8.05 -19.82 -4.05
CA SER A 52 -8.01 -20.55 -5.32
C SER A 52 -8.13 -19.61 -6.50
N ARG A 53 -7.79 -20.10 -7.68
CA ARG A 53 -7.93 -19.37 -8.94
C ARG A 53 -9.39 -18.98 -9.23
N SER A 54 -10.34 -19.91 -9.09
CA SER A 54 -11.76 -19.65 -9.32
C SER A 54 -12.29 -18.61 -8.35
N GLN A 55 -12.01 -18.75 -7.04
CA GLN A 55 -12.47 -17.84 -6.01
C GLN A 55 -12.05 -16.40 -6.30
N ILE A 56 -10.78 -16.14 -6.66
CA ILE A 56 -10.33 -14.76 -6.85
C ILE A 56 -10.88 -14.15 -8.14
N ILE A 57 -10.99 -14.92 -9.24
CA ILE A 57 -11.53 -14.43 -10.52
C ILE A 57 -13.02 -14.10 -10.38
N GLU A 58 -13.82 -15.01 -9.81
CA GLU A 58 -15.26 -14.79 -9.59
C GLU A 58 -15.49 -13.59 -8.66
N THR A 59 -14.72 -13.50 -7.57
CA THR A 59 -14.81 -12.34 -6.66
C THR A 59 -14.42 -11.04 -7.35
N ALA A 60 -13.37 -11.04 -8.19
CA ALA A 60 -12.92 -9.86 -8.91
C ALA A 60 -14.01 -9.35 -9.86
N ILE A 61 -14.64 -10.25 -10.62
CA ILE A 61 -15.75 -9.91 -11.53
C ILE A 61 -16.91 -9.29 -10.73
N ALA A 62 -17.35 -9.93 -9.65
CA ALA A 62 -18.42 -9.42 -8.81
C ALA A 62 -18.10 -8.06 -8.18
N CYS A 63 -16.85 -7.85 -7.70
CA CYS A 63 -16.39 -6.57 -7.19
C CYS A 63 -16.41 -5.49 -8.28
N LYS A 64 -15.97 -5.80 -9.50
CA LYS A 64 -15.99 -4.88 -10.64
C LYS A 64 -17.42 -4.47 -11.00
N GLU A 65 -18.33 -5.42 -11.08
CA GLU A 65 -19.75 -5.18 -11.36
C GLU A 65 -20.43 -4.34 -10.27
N ALA A 66 -20.00 -4.51 -9.02
CA ALA A 66 -20.46 -3.71 -7.88
C ALA A 66 -19.83 -2.30 -7.81
N GLY A 67 -18.94 -1.93 -8.75
CA GLY A 67 -18.33 -0.61 -8.84
C GLY A 67 -17.02 -0.44 -8.05
N ALA A 68 -16.33 -1.53 -7.70
CA ALA A 68 -14.98 -1.43 -7.15
C ALA A 68 -13.97 -0.95 -8.22
N HIS A 69 -12.97 -0.20 -7.76
CA HIS A 69 -11.95 0.41 -8.62
C HIS A 69 -10.62 -0.36 -8.57
N VAL A 70 -10.33 -0.99 -7.43
CA VAL A 70 -9.08 -1.72 -7.16
C VAL A 70 -9.43 -3.09 -6.57
N LEU A 71 -8.82 -4.15 -7.09
CA LEU A 71 -8.93 -5.49 -6.53
C LEU A 71 -7.98 -5.66 -5.34
N ARG A 72 -8.51 -6.08 -4.20
CA ARG A 72 -7.72 -6.42 -3.03
C ARG A 72 -7.72 -7.93 -2.81
N GLY A 73 -6.55 -8.53 -2.62
CA GLY A 73 -6.42 -9.94 -2.24
C GLY A 73 -5.10 -10.20 -1.56
N GLY A 74 -5.09 -11.01 -0.49
CA GLY A 74 -3.85 -11.38 0.20
C GLY A 74 -3.30 -12.69 -0.34
N ALA A 75 -2.18 -12.65 -1.09
CA ALA A 75 -1.45 -13.83 -1.53
C ALA A 75 -0.57 -14.43 -0.42
N PHE A 76 -0.03 -13.56 0.43
CA PHE A 76 0.68 -13.91 1.67
C PHE A 76 -0.18 -13.55 2.88
N LYS A 77 -0.20 -14.39 3.91
CA LYS A 77 -1.06 -14.21 5.08
C LYS A 77 -0.28 -14.33 6.38
N PRO A 78 -0.06 -13.20 7.11
CA PRO A 78 0.48 -13.26 8.45
C PRO A 78 -0.56 -13.88 9.39
N ARG A 79 -0.23 -15.01 10.00
CA ARG A 79 -1.13 -15.74 10.92
C ARG A 79 -0.52 -15.85 12.31
N THR A 80 -1.37 -15.79 13.31
CA THR A 80 -0.96 -16.02 14.70
C THR A 80 -0.58 -17.47 14.95
N SER A 81 -1.26 -18.41 14.26
CA SER A 81 -0.95 -19.83 14.33
C SER A 81 -0.11 -20.27 13.13
N PRO A 82 1.01 -21.00 13.34
CA PRO A 82 1.80 -21.55 12.26
C PRO A 82 1.08 -22.68 11.48
N TYR A 83 0.00 -23.22 12.03
CA TYR A 83 -0.82 -24.25 11.39
C TYR A 83 -1.96 -23.70 10.53
N ALA A 84 -2.20 -22.39 10.58
CA ALA A 84 -3.20 -21.74 9.75
C ALA A 84 -2.68 -21.56 8.30
N PHE A 85 -3.60 -21.43 7.35
CA PHE A 85 -3.27 -21.16 5.96
C PHE A 85 -2.43 -19.88 5.81
N GLN A 86 -1.22 -20.02 5.27
CA GLN A 86 -0.23 -18.93 5.14
C GLN A 86 -0.36 -18.14 3.83
N GLY A 87 -1.32 -18.46 2.97
CA GLY A 87 -1.48 -17.93 1.63
C GLY A 87 -0.88 -18.86 0.57
N LEU A 88 -1.18 -18.56 -0.68
CA LEU A 88 -0.65 -19.31 -1.84
C LEU A 88 0.70 -18.79 -2.32
N GLY A 89 1.21 -17.71 -1.74
CA GLY A 89 2.48 -17.10 -2.15
C GLY A 89 2.46 -16.62 -3.61
N GLU A 90 3.50 -16.93 -4.36
CA GLU A 90 3.62 -16.53 -5.77
C GLU A 90 2.47 -17.05 -6.64
N GLU A 91 1.97 -18.24 -6.39
CA GLU A 91 0.80 -18.76 -7.12
C GLU A 91 -0.43 -17.85 -6.91
N GLY A 92 -0.66 -17.39 -5.69
CA GLY A 92 -1.72 -16.42 -5.40
C GLY A 92 -1.51 -15.07 -6.10
N LEU A 93 -0.27 -14.63 -6.29
CA LEU A 93 0.05 -13.43 -7.08
C LEU A 93 -0.29 -13.63 -8.56
N LYS A 94 0.01 -14.80 -9.14
CA LYS A 94 -0.36 -15.16 -10.51
C LYS A 94 -1.88 -15.14 -10.71
N TYR A 95 -2.63 -15.68 -9.77
CA TYR A 95 -4.10 -15.64 -9.83
C TYR A 95 -4.67 -14.23 -9.72
N LEU A 96 -4.04 -13.36 -8.91
CA LEU A 96 -4.39 -11.93 -8.87
C LEU A 96 -4.13 -11.26 -10.22
N ALA A 97 -3.00 -11.55 -10.88
CA ALA A 97 -2.69 -11.01 -12.20
C ALA A 97 -3.72 -11.45 -13.25
N GLU A 98 -4.13 -12.72 -13.27
CA GLU A 98 -5.21 -13.20 -14.14
C GLU A 98 -6.55 -12.49 -13.85
N ALA A 99 -6.87 -12.25 -12.58
CA ALA A 99 -8.07 -11.50 -12.20
C ALA A 99 -8.01 -10.03 -12.66
N ARG A 100 -6.80 -9.40 -12.64
CA ARG A 100 -6.56 -8.08 -13.24
C ARG A 100 -6.81 -8.09 -14.75
N GLU A 101 -6.30 -9.08 -15.46
CA GLU A 101 -6.54 -9.22 -16.91
C GLU A 101 -8.03 -9.35 -17.24
N ALA A 102 -8.78 -10.12 -16.43
CA ALA A 102 -10.22 -10.32 -16.61
C ALA A 102 -11.07 -9.06 -16.33
N THR A 103 -10.61 -8.18 -15.42
CA THR A 103 -11.43 -7.07 -14.92
C THR A 103 -10.89 -5.68 -15.26
N GLY A 104 -9.61 -5.56 -15.58
CA GLY A 104 -8.91 -4.29 -15.74
C GLY A 104 -8.68 -3.53 -14.42
N MET A 105 -8.98 -4.13 -13.25
CA MET A 105 -8.75 -3.49 -11.95
C MET A 105 -7.28 -3.60 -11.54
N PRO A 106 -6.63 -2.50 -11.13
CA PRO A 106 -5.34 -2.56 -10.44
C PRO A 106 -5.41 -3.42 -9.18
N ILE A 107 -4.27 -3.97 -8.76
CA ILE A 107 -4.16 -4.90 -7.63
C ILE A 107 -3.50 -4.24 -6.44
N VAL A 108 -4.07 -4.43 -5.24
CA VAL A 108 -3.41 -4.21 -3.96
C VAL A 108 -3.26 -5.53 -3.20
N THR A 109 -2.03 -5.87 -2.83
CA THR A 109 -1.74 -7.07 -2.03
C THR A 109 -0.68 -6.82 -0.96
N GLU A 110 -0.69 -7.63 0.10
CA GLU A 110 0.22 -7.48 1.22
C GLU A 110 1.59 -8.07 0.90
N VAL A 111 2.65 -7.28 1.18
CA VAL A 111 4.03 -7.73 1.21
C VAL A 111 4.47 -7.86 2.67
N MET A 112 5.15 -8.95 3.03
CA MET A 112 5.43 -9.28 4.43
C MET A 112 6.88 -9.08 4.84
N GLU A 113 7.81 -9.14 3.91
CA GLU A 113 9.25 -9.02 4.17
C GLU A 113 9.99 -8.33 3.01
N PRO A 114 11.16 -7.71 3.26
CA PRO A 114 11.90 -6.97 2.24
C PRO A 114 12.24 -7.80 1.00
N GLY A 115 12.62 -9.08 1.20
CA GLY A 115 13.01 -9.97 0.10
C GLY A 115 11.89 -10.29 -0.88
N LEU A 116 10.62 -10.12 -0.48
CA LEU A 116 9.45 -10.34 -1.33
C LEU A 116 9.04 -9.08 -2.12
N VAL A 117 9.57 -7.91 -1.81
CA VAL A 117 9.18 -6.66 -2.49
C VAL A 117 9.37 -6.74 -3.99
N PRO A 118 10.51 -7.20 -4.55
CA PRO A 118 10.67 -7.32 -6.00
C PRO A 118 9.63 -8.24 -6.63
N LEU A 119 9.42 -9.42 -6.06
CA LEU A 119 8.44 -10.38 -6.55
C LEU A 119 7.01 -9.81 -6.55
N VAL A 120 6.59 -9.17 -5.45
CA VAL A 120 5.24 -8.60 -5.36
C VAL A 120 5.05 -7.47 -6.36
N CYS A 121 6.08 -6.65 -6.62
CA CYS A 121 6.05 -5.59 -7.62
C CYS A 121 5.82 -6.08 -9.06
N GLU A 122 6.15 -7.32 -9.38
CA GLU A 122 5.87 -7.90 -10.72
C GLU A 122 4.37 -8.08 -10.96
N TYR A 123 3.59 -8.28 -9.90
CA TYR A 123 2.17 -8.64 -10.00
C TYR A 123 1.21 -7.58 -9.47
N ALA A 124 1.63 -6.75 -8.52
CA ALA A 124 0.77 -5.78 -7.85
C ALA A 124 1.04 -4.34 -8.29
N ASP A 125 0.02 -3.49 -8.20
CA ASP A 125 0.09 -2.07 -8.51
C ASP A 125 0.24 -1.23 -7.23
N ILE A 126 -0.14 -1.79 -6.07
CA ILE A 126 -0.02 -1.19 -4.73
C ILE A 126 0.50 -2.23 -3.76
N LEU A 127 1.54 -1.88 -3.01
CA LEU A 127 2.08 -2.68 -1.93
C LEU A 127 1.36 -2.37 -0.62
N GLN A 128 0.66 -3.34 -0.03
CA GLN A 128 0.08 -3.16 1.31
C GLN A 128 1.09 -3.60 2.38
N ILE A 129 1.34 -2.72 3.35
CA ILE A 129 2.03 -3.07 4.58
C ILE A 129 0.98 -3.29 5.67
N GLY A 130 0.86 -4.52 6.14
CA GLY A 130 -0.11 -4.91 7.15
C GLY A 130 0.16 -4.30 8.52
N ALA A 131 -0.87 -4.22 9.36
CA ALA A 131 -0.78 -3.60 10.70
C ALA A 131 0.31 -4.22 11.59
N ARG A 132 0.57 -5.53 11.47
CA ARG A 132 1.65 -6.22 12.19
C ARG A 132 3.06 -5.82 11.74
N ASN A 133 3.18 -5.34 10.50
CA ASN A 133 4.44 -4.92 9.88
C ASN A 133 4.60 -3.39 9.83
N MET A 134 3.73 -2.62 10.47
CA MET A 134 3.82 -1.16 10.46
C MET A 134 5.20 -0.65 10.88
N GLN A 135 5.80 -1.27 11.89
CA GLN A 135 7.12 -0.93 12.43
C GLN A 135 8.26 -1.84 11.91
N ASN A 136 8.03 -2.57 10.84
CA ASN A 136 9.11 -3.31 10.17
C ASN A 136 9.91 -2.34 9.29
N TYR A 137 10.85 -1.63 9.90
CA TYR A 137 11.60 -0.55 9.25
C TYR A 137 12.37 -1.04 8.01
N ALA A 138 12.89 -2.26 8.03
CA ALA A 138 13.55 -2.84 6.86
C ALA A 138 12.57 -2.98 5.68
N LEU A 139 11.32 -3.38 5.95
CA LEU A 139 10.28 -3.45 4.92
C LEU A 139 9.85 -2.05 4.45
N LEU A 140 9.77 -1.06 5.36
CA LEU A 140 9.46 0.32 5.00
C LEU A 140 10.53 0.90 4.07
N HIS A 141 11.82 0.64 4.34
CA HIS A 141 12.91 1.02 3.44
C HIS A 141 12.77 0.38 2.06
N ALA A 142 12.63 -0.95 2.01
CA ALA A 142 12.52 -1.68 0.74
C ALA A 142 11.31 -1.22 -0.10
N THR A 143 10.17 -0.96 0.53
CA THR A 143 8.98 -0.44 -0.17
C THR A 143 9.14 1.02 -0.58
N GLY A 144 9.88 1.82 0.19
CA GLY A 144 10.27 3.18 -0.21
C GLY A 144 11.15 3.18 -1.46
N GLU A 145 12.16 2.34 -1.50
CA GLU A 145 13.10 2.19 -2.63
C GLU A 145 12.42 1.66 -3.89
N SER A 146 11.41 0.80 -3.76
CA SER A 146 10.68 0.23 -4.90
C SER A 146 9.96 1.27 -5.75
N GLN A 147 9.67 2.43 -5.21
CA GLN A 147 8.88 3.49 -5.84
C GLN A 147 7.47 3.06 -6.26
N TYR A 148 6.94 1.95 -5.77
CA TYR A 148 5.54 1.56 -5.94
C TYR A 148 4.63 2.29 -4.94
N PRO A 149 3.35 2.54 -5.27
CA PRO A 149 2.38 3.04 -4.30
C PRO A 149 2.29 2.12 -3.09
N VAL A 150 2.26 2.70 -1.89
CA VAL A 150 2.22 1.94 -0.63
C VAL A 150 0.95 2.28 0.16
N LEU A 151 0.22 1.24 0.56
CA LEU A 151 -0.90 1.32 1.50
C LEU A 151 -0.40 0.88 2.88
N LEU A 152 -0.08 1.85 3.73
CA LEU A 152 0.45 1.61 5.08
C LEU A 152 -0.70 1.53 6.09
N LYS A 153 -0.93 0.34 6.64
CA LYS A 153 -1.93 0.12 7.69
C LYS A 153 -1.39 0.52 9.06
N ARG A 154 -2.25 1.17 9.85
CA ARG A 154 -1.92 1.50 11.25
C ARG A 154 -1.84 0.23 12.10
N GLY A 155 -0.85 0.14 12.96
CA GLY A 155 -0.71 -0.90 13.96
C GLY A 155 -1.87 -0.89 14.96
N MET A 156 -2.23 -2.05 15.52
CA MET A 156 -3.44 -2.24 16.35
C MET A 156 -3.48 -1.35 17.60
N SER A 157 -2.33 -1.01 18.15
CA SER A 157 -2.20 -0.18 19.37
C SER A 157 -1.30 1.05 19.16
N SER A 158 -0.96 1.36 17.92
CA SER A 158 -0.03 2.45 17.60
C SER A 158 -0.70 3.82 17.69
N LEU A 159 0.07 4.82 18.11
CA LEU A 159 -0.35 6.21 18.03
C LEU A 159 -0.35 6.69 16.57
N ILE A 160 -1.12 7.76 16.28
CA ILE A 160 -1.12 8.38 14.95
C ILE A 160 0.28 8.91 14.62
N GLU A 161 0.97 9.48 15.59
CA GLU A 161 2.33 9.99 15.42
C GLU A 161 3.32 8.88 15.03
N GLU A 162 3.25 7.71 15.67
CA GLU A 162 4.07 6.55 15.32
C GLU A 162 3.81 6.07 13.89
N TRP A 163 2.54 6.07 13.49
CA TRP A 163 2.14 5.69 12.14
C TRP A 163 2.67 6.68 11.09
N LEU A 164 2.59 8.00 11.37
CA LEU A 164 3.17 9.03 10.50
C LEU A 164 4.70 8.95 10.45
N MET A 165 5.36 8.61 11.56
CA MET A 165 6.80 8.32 11.56
C MET A 165 7.16 7.11 10.70
N CYS A 166 6.32 6.08 10.66
CA CYS A 166 6.51 4.94 9.75
C CYS A 166 6.33 5.36 8.29
N ALA A 167 5.34 6.21 7.98
CA ALA A 167 5.21 6.78 6.64
C ALA A 167 6.43 7.62 6.23
N GLU A 168 7.04 8.33 7.17
CA GLU A 168 8.26 9.13 6.96
C GLU A 168 9.42 8.27 6.43
N TYR A 169 9.57 7.01 6.88
CA TYR A 169 10.58 6.08 6.34
C TYR A 169 10.40 5.86 4.84
N ILE A 170 9.17 5.64 4.37
CA ILE A 170 8.88 5.44 2.95
C ILE A 170 9.13 6.73 2.17
N LEU A 171 8.63 7.86 2.69
CA LEU A 171 8.78 9.18 2.09
C LEU A 171 10.25 9.61 1.98
N SER A 172 11.11 9.22 2.92
CA SER A 172 12.54 9.57 2.92
C SER A 172 13.32 8.98 1.75
N HIS A 173 12.79 7.95 1.08
CA HIS A 173 13.31 7.39 -0.18
C HIS A 173 12.77 8.09 -1.43
N GLY A 174 12.05 9.21 -1.28
CA GLY A 174 11.44 9.93 -2.39
C GLY A 174 10.13 9.33 -2.90
N ASN A 175 9.65 8.24 -2.30
CA ASN A 175 8.36 7.65 -2.65
C ASN A 175 7.22 8.42 -1.96
N THR A 176 6.60 9.35 -2.70
CA THR A 176 5.52 10.18 -2.18
C THR A 176 4.13 9.55 -2.32
N ARG A 177 4.02 8.36 -2.93
CA ARG A 177 2.76 7.66 -3.17
C ARG A 177 2.37 6.77 -1.99
N VAL A 178 2.21 7.38 -0.82
CA VAL A 178 1.86 6.70 0.44
C VAL A 178 0.42 7.00 0.81
N MET A 179 -0.37 5.95 0.99
CA MET A 179 -1.73 5.98 1.51
C MET A 179 -1.74 5.46 2.94
N LEU A 180 -2.50 6.09 3.80
CA LEU A 180 -2.67 5.71 5.20
C LEU A 180 -4.03 5.01 5.40
N CYS A 181 -4.03 3.84 6.08
CA CYS A 181 -5.23 3.02 6.29
C CYS A 181 -5.33 2.54 7.75
#